data_f85dedd8d41e442cdf9b85a0193907f6
#
_entry.id   f85dedd8d41e442cdf9b85a0193907f6
#
_cell.length_a   1.000
_cell.length_b   1.000
_cell.length_c   1.000
_cell.angle_alpha   90.00
_cell.angle_beta   90.00
_cell.angle_gamma   90.00
#
_symmetry.space_group_name_H-M   'P 1'
#
loop_
_entity.id
_entity.type
_entity.pdbx_description
1 polymer ?
#
loop_
_entity_poly.entity_id
_entity_poly.type
_entity_poly.pdbx_seq_one_letter_code
_entity_poly.pdbx_strand_id
1 'polypeptide(L)'
;MSTLNDQHIKVLNGLIEVTLDSAHGYRDAAKDTTNPRFKSLFEMRSMERNQVTAELKAEVRGLGGEPENDGTTLASIHRVFLNLKNAVIGSDEGVVDEVEAGEDHIKAKFEAALQHENLSAPVKLVVAELYTVIKAGHDQMRDLKHDLHIHQV
;
A
#
# COMPACT_ATOMS: atom_id res chain seq x y z
N MET A 1 -1.17 -8.37 30.01
CA MET A 1 -2.23 -8.96 29.15
C MET A 1 -2.68 -7.95 28.11
N SER A 2 -2.70 -8.36 26.85
CA SER A 2 -3.21 -7.50 25.78
C SER A 2 -4.73 -7.42 25.86
N THR A 3 -5.27 -6.21 25.86
CA THR A 3 -6.72 -6.02 25.76
C THR A 3 -7.16 -6.25 24.32
N LEU A 4 -8.48 -6.37 24.10
CA LEU A 4 -9.03 -6.45 22.75
C LEU A 4 -8.67 -5.20 21.93
N ASN A 5 -8.72 -4.02 22.56
CA ASN A 5 -8.29 -2.78 21.90
C ASN A 5 -6.81 -2.80 21.51
N ASP A 6 -5.95 -3.35 22.36
CA ASP A 6 -4.51 -3.48 22.04
C ASP A 6 -4.30 -4.35 20.80
N GLN A 7 -5.09 -5.42 20.64
CA GLN A 7 -5.04 -6.26 19.44
C GLN A 7 -5.51 -5.50 18.19
N HIS A 8 -6.59 -4.73 18.31
CA HIS A 8 -7.09 -3.89 17.21
C HIS A 8 -6.03 -2.86 16.79
N ILE A 9 -5.41 -2.19 17.76
CA ILE A 9 -4.37 -1.19 17.53
C ILE A 9 -3.20 -1.83 16.80
N LYS A 10 -2.78 -3.02 17.21
CA LYS A 10 -1.67 -3.74 16.58
C LYS A 10 -1.97 -4.06 15.12
N VAL A 11 -3.18 -4.58 14.84
CA VAL A 11 -3.59 -4.88 13.46
C VAL A 11 -3.62 -3.62 12.61
N LEU A 12 -4.25 -2.56 13.12
CA LEU A 12 -4.35 -1.29 12.40
C LEU A 12 -2.98 -0.65 12.15
N ASN A 13 -2.09 -0.70 13.14
CA ASN A 13 -0.73 -0.19 12.97
C ASN A 13 0.06 -0.98 11.92
N GLY A 14 -0.17 -2.29 11.83
CA GLY A 14 0.39 -3.09 10.75
C GLY A 14 -0.08 -2.63 9.37
N LEU A 15 -1.36 -2.30 9.25
CA LEU A 15 -1.92 -1.76 8.00
C LEU A 15 -1.37 -0.37 7.70
N ILE A 16 -1.16 0.46 8.72
CA ILE A 16 -0.54 1.79 8.55
C ILE A 16 0.87 1.63 7.96
N GLU A 17 1.67 0.72 8.50
CA GLU A 17 3.03 0.48 7.99
C GLU A 17 3.04 0.13 6.51
N VAL A 18 2.24 -0.84 6.09
CA VAL A 18 2.22 -1.28 4.69
C VAL A 18 1.64 -0.20 3.77
N THR A 19 0.70 0.60 4.28
CA THR A 19 0.09 1.67 3.48
C THR A 19 1.07 2.84 3.31
N LEU A 20 1.85 3.16 4.34
CA LEU A 20 2.93 4.15 4.22
C LEU A 20 3.99 3.68 3.22
N ASP A 21 4.36 2.41 3.26
CA ASP A 21 5.28 1.83 2.29
C ASP A 21 4.74 1.97 0.86
N SER A 22 3.44 1.72 0.70
CA SER A 22 2.77 1.88 -0.60
C SER A 22 2.81 3.32 -1.09
N ALA A 23 2.52 4.29 -0.21
CA ALA A 23 2.57 5.71 -0.57
C ALA A 23 3.98 6.12 -1.02
N HIS A 24 4.99 5.70 -0.27
CA HIS A 24 6.40 5.98 -0.60
C HIS A 24 6.80 5.30 -1.92
N GLY A 25 6.34 4.07 -2.13
CA GLY A 25 6.62 3.32 -3.35
C GLY A 25 6.06 4.00 -4.59
N TYR A 26 4.84 4.47 -4.52
CA TYR A 26 4.24 5.21 -5.64
C TYR A 26 4.95 6.53 -5.89
N ARG A 27 5.37 7.23 -4.84
CA ARG A 27 6.13 8.47 -4.99
C ARG A 27 7.45 8.22 -5.71
N ASP A 28 8.17 7.16 -5.33
CA ASP A 28 9.44 6.80 -5.96
C ASP A 28 9.23 6.32 -7.40
N ALA A 29 8.18 5.55 -7.65
CA ALA A 29 7.82 5.12 -9.01
C ALA A 29 7.53 6.34 -9.91
N ALA A 30 6.86 7.36 -9.38
CA ALA A 30 6.60 8.59 -10.11
C ALA A 30 7.88 9.32 -10.51
N LYS A 31 8.92 9.24 -9.68
CA LYS A 31 10.22 9.82 -10.00
C LYS A 31 11.00 9.01 -11.03
N ASP A 32 10.83 7.70 -11.02
CA ASP A 32 11.61 6.78 -11.85
C ASP A 32 11.00 6.57 -13.24
N THR A 33 9.69 6.83 -13.42
CA THR A 33 9.05 6.66 -14.71
C THR A 33 9.36 7.85 -15.63
N THR A 34 9.50 7.57 -16.93
CA THR A 34 9.69 8.60 -17.96
C THR A 34 8.37 8.99 -18.61
N ASN A 35 7.31 8.21 -18.40
CA ASN A 35 6.01 8.42 -19.01
C ASN A 35 5.17 9.40 -18.17
N PRO A 36 4.78 10.59 -18.72
CA PRO A 36 4.03 11.57 -17.95
C PRO A 36 2.67 11.06 -17.42
N ARG A 37 2.04 10.15 -18.15
CA ARG A 37 0.76 9.56 -17.72
C ARG A 37 0.94 8.67 -16.51
N PHE A 38 2.00 7.86 -16.51
CA PHE A 38 2.32 7.00 -15.36
C PHE A 38 2.76 7.83 -14.18
N LYS A 39 3.53 8.87 -14.42
CA LYS A 39 3.97 9.79 -13.35
C LYS A 39 2.76 10.39 -12.63
N SER A 40 1.80 10.93 -13.39
CA SER A 40 0.58 11.50 -12.80
C SER A 40 -0.24 10.46 -12.05
N LEU A 41 -0.37 9.26 -12.61
CA LEU A 41 -1.09 8.16 -11.96
C LEU A 41 -0.43 7.76 -10.64
N PHE A 42 0.89 7.63 -10.64
CA PHE A 42 1.63 7.23 -9.43
C PHE A 42 1.60 8.31 -8.35
N GLU A 43 1.70 9.58 -8.74
CA GLU A 43 1.56 10.70 -7.79
C GLU A 43 0.17 10.72 -7.15
N MET A 44 -0.86 10.54 -7.95
CA MET A 44 -2.24 10.46 -7.46
C MET A 44 -2.43 9.30 -6.50
N ARG A 45 -1.89 8.13 -6.85
CA ARG A 45 -2.00 6.94 -5.99
C ARG A 45 -1.25 7.12 -4.67
N SER A 46 -0.09 7.77 -4.71
CA SER A 46 0.66 8.08 -3.50
C SER A 46 -0.18 8.94 -2.54
N MET A 47 -0.85 9.96 -3.07
CA MET A 47 -1.74 10.81 -2.28
C MET A 47 -2.93 10.03 -1.72
N GLU A 48 -3.53 9.16 -2.52
CA GLU A 48 -4.62 8.29 -2.08
C GLU A 48 -4.19 7.38 -0.93
N ARG A 49 -2.99 6.78 -1.02
CA ARG A 49 -2.46 5.92 0.04
C ARG A 49 -2.17 6.71 1.32
N ASN A 50 -1.72 7.96 1.21
CA ASN A 50 -1.57 8.84 2.37
C ASN A 50 -2.91 9.13 3.02
N GLN A 51 -3.98 9.27 2.24
CA GLN A 51 -5.33 9.48 2.77
C GLN A 51 -5.81 8.23 3.52
N VAL A 52 -5.59 7.04 2.96
CA VAL A 52 -5.92 5.78 3.64
C VAL A 52 -5.17 5.68 4.97
N THR A 53 -3.89 6.04 4.98
CA THR A 53 -3.07 6.07 6.19
C THR A 53 -3.67 7.00 7.24
N ALA A 54 -4.11 8.20 6.84
CA ALA A 54 -4.70 9.18 7.76
C ALA A 54 -5.97 8.61 8.41
N GLU A 55 -6.80 7.91 7.65
CA GLU A 55 -8.02 7.30 8.17
C GLU A 55 -7.71 6.16 9.15
N LEU A 56 -6.71 5.33 8.84
CA LEU A 56 -6.27 4.28 9.76
C LEU A 56 -5.71 4.88 11.06
N LYS A 57 -4.94 5.95 10.97
CA LYS A 57 -4.41 6.64 12.16
C LYS A 57 -5.53 7.20 13.05
N ALA A 58 -6.58 7.76 12.43
CA ALA A 58 -7.73 8.25 13.17
C ALA A 58 -8.43 7.12 13.94
N GLU A 59 -8.53 5.93 13.35
CA GLU A 59 -9.09 4.76 14.02
C GLU A 59 -8.25 4.33 15.22
N VAL A 60 -6.92 4.32 15.08
CA VAL A 60 -6.01 3.97 16.19
C VAL A 60 -6.19 4.97 17.33
N ARG A 61 -6.24 6.27 17.02
CA ARG A 61 -6.46 7.31 18.06
C ARG A 61 -7.82 7.14 18.73
N GLY A 62 -8.85 6.81 17.96
CA GLY A 62 -10.19 6.55 18.50
C GLY A 62 -10.23 5.37 19.48
N LEU A 63 -9.33 4.41 19.33
CA LEU A 63 -9.18 3.29 20.25
C LEU A 63 -8.26 3.61 21.44
N GLY A 64 -7.75 4.82 21.52
CA GLY A 64 -6.84 5.24 22.60
C GLY A 64 -5.39 4.85 22.39
N GLY A 65 -5.01 4.46 21.17
CA GLY A 65 -3.66 4.04 20.85
C GLY A 65 -2.80 5.11 20.20
N GLU A 66 -1.53 4.78 20.03
CA GLU A 66 -0.58 5.62 19.31
C GLU A 66 -0.42 5.08 17.89
N PRO A 67 -0.76 5.87 16.85
CA PRO A 67 -0.57 5.43 15.47
C PRO A 67 0.91 5.29 15.13
N GLU A 68 1.22 4.28 14.32
CA GLU A 68 2.53 4.15 13.72
C GLU A 68 2.77 5.34 12.79
N ASN A 69 3.98 5.91 12.81
CA ASN A 69 4.33 7.08 11.99
C ASN A 69 5.28 6.75 10.85
N ASP A 70 5.94 5.59 10.94
CA ASP A 70 6.91 5.15 9.94
C ASP A 70 6.38 3.89 9.26
N GLY A 71 6.76 3.70 8.00
CA GLY A 71 6.52 2.44 7.31
C GLY A 71 7.37 1.33 7.92
N THR A 72 7.44 0.19 7.25
CA THR A 72 8.38 -0.86 7.63
C THR A 72 9.79 -0.28 7.61
N THR A 73 10.70 -0.88 8.35
CA THR A 73 12.03 -0.30 8.53
C THR A 73 12.60 0.22 7.21
N LEU A 74 13.25 1.38 7.28
CA LEU A 74 13.90 2.00 6.13
C LEU A 74 14.72 1.00 5.30
N ALA A 75 15.32 0.01 5.96
CA ALA A 75 16.08 -1.04 5.30
C ALA A 75 15.21 -1.93 4.39
N SER A 76 13.97 -2.23 4.81
CA SER A 76 13.04 -3.03 3.99
C SER A 76 12.55 -2.23 2.79
N ILE A 77 12.22 -0.96 2.99
CA ILE A 77 11.82 -0.05 1.92
C ILE A 77 12.97 0.08 0.90
N HIS A 78 14.16 0.33 1.40
CA HIS A 78 15.35 0.45 0.54
C HIS A 78 15.61 -0.81 -0.27
N ARG A 79 15.40 -2.00 0.30
CA ARG A 79 15.60 -3.24 -0.44
C ARG A 79 14.62 -3.39 -1.59
N VAL A 80 13.34 -3.08 -1.36
CA VAL A 80 12.32 -3.17 -2.40
C VAL A 80 12.63 -2.17 -3.52
N PHE A 81 12.98 -0.93 -3.18
CA PHE A 81 13.21 0.12 -4.18
C PHE A 81 14.61 0.12 -4.80
N LEU A 82 15.61 -0.41 -4.10
CA LEU A 82 16.91 -0.69 -4.72
C LEU A 82 16.80 -1.76 -5.80
N ASN A 83 15.99 -2.78 -5.56
CA ASN A 83 15.73 -3.80 -6.57
C ASN A 83 15.02 -3.20 -7.79
N LEU A 84 14.09 -2.27 -7.57
CA LEU A 84 13.44 -1.53 -8.63
C LEU A 84 14.47 -0.78 -9.48
N LYS A 85 15.36 -0.03 -8.84
CA LYS A 85 16.39 0.76 -9.55
C LYS A 85 17.43 -0.09 -10.26
N ASN A 86 17.78 -1.23 -9.68
CA ASN A 86 18.83 -2.10 -10.22
C ASN A 86 18.32 -3.05 -11.31
N ALA A 87 17.04 -3.45 -11.25
CA ALA A 87 16.49 -4.45 -12.14
C ALA A 87 16.19 -3.91 -13.54
N VAL A 88 15.65 -2.67 -13.65
CA VAL A 88 15.18 -2.16 -14.94
C VAL A 88 15.29 -0.64 -15.01
N ILE A 89 16.51 -0.13 -15.01
CA ILE A 89 16.76 1.31 -15.12
C ILE A 89 16.25 1.80 -16.49
N GLY A 90 15.29 2.72 -16.47
CA GLY A 90 14.78 3.39 -17.67
C GLY A 90 13.63 2.69 -18.38
N SER A 91 13.08 1.59 -17.81
CA SER A 91 11.93 0.92 -18.40
C SER A 91 10.67 1.17 -17.56
N ASP A 92 9.66 1.78 -18.18
CA ASP A 92 8.36 2.00 -17.53
C ASP A 92 7.67 0.68 -17.20
N GLU A 93 7.86 -0.36 -18.01
CA GLU A 93 7.33 -1.70 -17.77
C GLU A 93 7.88 -2.27 -16.47
N GLY A 94 9.19 -2.14 -16.24
CA GLY A 94 9.82 -2.62 -15.00
C GLY A 94 9.29 -1.88 -13.77
N VAL A 95 9.06 -0.57 -13.88
CA VAL A 95 8.48 0.22 -12.81
C VAL A 95 7.06 -0.28 -12.51
N VAL A 96 6.24 -0.50 -13.53
CA VAL A 96 4.87 -1.00 -13.37
C VAL A 96 4.87 -2.41 -12.75
N ASP A 97 5.78 -3.28 -13.18
CA ASP A 97 5.89 -4.64 -12.62
C ASP A 97 6.16 -4.60 -11.11
N GLU A 98 7.07 -3.74 -10.67
CA GLU A 98 7.40 -3.62 -9.24
C GLU A 98 6.27 -2.99 -8.44
N VAL A 99 5.59 -1.99 -9.00
CA VAL A 99 4.43 -1.36 -8.35
C VAL A 99 3.32 -2.40 -8.18
N GLU A 100 3.07 -3.22 -9.20
CA GLU A 100 2.04 -4.26 -9.11
C GLU A 100 2.40 -5.32 -8.06
N ALA A 101 3.66 -5.70 -7.95
CA ALA A 101 4.11 -6.62 -6.90
C ALA A 101 3.87 -6.03 -5.50
N GLY A 102 4.12 -4.73 -5.33
CA GLY A 102 3.80 -4.01 -4.09
C GLY A 102 2.30 -3.99 -3.81
N GLU A 103 1.48 -3.86 -4.84
CA GLU A 103 0.02 -3.91 -4.72
C GLU A 103 -0.47 -5.27 -4.23
N ASP A 104 0.13 -6.36 -4.72
CA ASP A 104 -0.19 -7.70 -4.22
C ASP A 104 0.09 -7.82 -2.72
N HIS A 105 1.18 -7.24 -2.27
CA HIS A 105 1.58 -7.28 -0.86
C HIS A 105 0.59 -6.54 0.04
N ILE A 106 0.22 -5.30 -0.30
CA ILE A 106 -0.71 -4.51 0.52
C ILE A 106 -2.11 -5.11 0.50
N LYS A 107 -2.56 -5.60 -0.67
CA LYS A 107 -3.85 -6.27 -0.79
C LYS A 107 -3.93 -7.48 0.14
N ALA A 108 -2.90 -8.32 0.14
CA ALA A 108 -2.83 -9.50 1.01
C ALA A 108 -2.88 -9.12 2.49
N LYS A 109 -2.23 -8.03 2.89
CA LYS A 109 -2.23 -7.57 4.29
C LYS A 109 -3.62 -7.11 4.73
N PHE A 110 -4.35 -6.38 3.88
CA PHE A 110 -5.72 -5.98 4.18
C PHE A 110 -6.65 -7.18 4.25
N GLU A 111 -6.49 -8.15 3.35
CA GLU A 111 -7.29 -9.38 3.36
C GLU A 111 -7.05 -10.18 4.65
N ALA A 112 -5.79 -10.29 5.07
CA ALA A 112 -5.45 -10.97 6.33
C ALA A 112 -6.09 -10.27 7.53
N ALA A 113 -6.08 -8.93 7.55
CA ALA A 113 -6.72 -8.17 8.62
C ALA A 113 -8.23 -8.43 8.67
N LEU A 114 -8.89 -8.52 7.52
CA LEU A 114 -10.33 -8.80 7.46
C LEU A 114 -10.68 -10.22 7.92
N GLN A 115 -9.72 -11.15 7.88
CA GLN A 115 -9.89 -12.51 8.39
C GLN A 115 -9.56 -12.65 9.87
N HIS A 116 -9.10 -11.58 10.52
CA HIS A 116 -8.68 -11.64 11.92
C HIS A 116 -9.90 -11.84 12.83
N GLU A 117 -9.90 -12.92 13.59
CA GLU A 117 -11.06 -13.34 14.39
C GLU A 117 -11.46 -12.34 15.48
N ASN A 118 -10.49 -11.61 16.01
CA ASN A 118 -10.68 -10.72 17.15
C ASN A 118 -11.03 -9.28 16.77
N LEU A 119 -11.12 -8.95 15.47
CA LEU A 119 -11.54 -7.61 15.07
C LEU A 119 -13.03 -7.41 15.31
N SER A 120 -13.38 -6.34 16.01
CA SER A 120 -14.78 -5.99 16.22
C SER A 120 -15.45 -5.58 14.90
N ALA A 121 -16.76 -5.68 14.83
CA ALA A 121 -17.51 -5.32 13.63
C ALA A 121 -17.29 -3.87 13.18
N PRO A 122 -17.27 -2.85 14.06
CA PRO A 122 -16.97 -1.48 13.63
C PRO A 122 -15.58 -1.32 13.01
N VAL A 123 -14.55 -1.97 13.56
CA VAL A 123 -13.19 -1.91 13.02
C VAL A 123 -13.12 -2.64 11.68
N LYS A 124 -13.75 -3.81 11.57
CA LYS A 124 -13.83 -4.54 10.29
C LYS A 124 -14.49 -3.72 9.21
N LEU A 125 -15.55 -2.97 9.56
CA LEU A 125 -16.24 -2.13 8.58
C LEU A 125 -15.32 -1.07 7.99
N VAL A 126 -14.54 -0.38 8.83
CA VAL A 126 -13.58 0.63 8.37
C VAL A 126 -12.51 -0.02 7.49
N VAL A 127 -11.94 -1.14 7.92
CA VAL A 127 -10.92 -1.85 7.15
C VAL A 127 -11.50 -2.31 5.80
N ALA A 128 -12.73 -2.81 5.79
CA ALA A 128 -13.39 -3.25 4.55
C ALA A 128 -13.61 -2.08 3.57
N GLU A 129 -14.01 -0.92 4.07
CA GLU A 129 -14.18 0.28 3.25
C GLU A 129 -12.84 0.71 2.64
N LEU A 130 -11.79 0.74 3.44
CA LEU A 130 -10.44 1.08 2.94
C LEU A 130 -9.91 0.02 1.98
N TYR A 131 -10.24 -1.25 2.24
CA TYR A 131 -9.87 -2.34 1.34
C TYR A 131 -10.44 -2.16 -0.07
N THR A 132 -11.65 -1.61 -0.22
CA THR A 132 -12.20 -1.35 -1.55
C THR A 132 -11.33 -0.39 -2.34
N VAL A 133 -10.75 0.63 -1.68
CA VAL A 133 -9.82 1.56 -2.30
C VAL A 133 -8.52 0.86 -2.71
N ILE A 134 -7.98 0.05 -1.80
CA ILE A 134 -6.75 -0.73 -2.06
C ILE A 134 -6.95 -1.68 -3.24
N LYS A 135 -8.06 -2.42 -3.24
CA LYS A 135 -8.37 -3.39 -4.30
C LYS A 135 -8.54 -2.72 -5.66
N ALA A 136 -9.20 -1.56 -5.70
CA ALA A 136 -9.37 -0.82 -6.95
C ALA A 136 -8.02 -0.40 -7.53
N GLY A 137 -7.10 0.08 -6.70
CA GLY A 137 -5.76 0.42 -7.13
C GLY A 137 -4.95 -0.78 -7.60
N HIS A 138 -5.05 -1.89 -6.86
CA HIS A 138 -4.44 -3.17 -7.24
C HIS A 138 -4.90 -3.62 -8.61
N ASP A 139 -6.22 -3.62 -8.83
CA ASP A 139 -6.80 -4.09 -10.08
C ASP A 139 -6.39 -3.20 -11.26
N GLN A 140 -6.32 -1.88 -11.05
CA GLN A 140 -5.86 -0.93 -12.06
C GLN A 140 -4.40 -1.21 -12.46
N MET A 141 -3.54 -1.46 -11.49
CA MET A 141 -2.13 -1.76 -11.78
C MET A 141 -1.95 -3.11 -12.46
N ARG A 142 -2.74 -4.12 -12.05
CA ARG A 142 -2.76 -5.41 -12.72
C ARG A 142 -3.13 -5.26 -14.19
N ASP A 143 -4.16 -4.49 -14.48
CA ASP A 143 -4.64 -4.27 -15.84
C ASP A 143 -3.60 -3.49 -16.66
N LEU A 144 -2.96 -2.48 -16.08
CA LEU A 144 -1.90 -1.72 -16.73
C LEU A 144 -0.70 -2.61 -17.07
N LYS A 145 -0.28 -3.45 -16.13
CA LYS A 145 0.80 -4.40 -16.36
C LYS A 145 0.46 -5.35 -17.49
N HIS A 146 -0.76 -5.87 -17.50
CA HIS A 146 -1.23 -6.79 -18.56
C HIS A 146 -1.20 -6.10 -19.92
N ASP A 147 -1.71 -4.88 -20.03
CA ASP A 147 -1.73 -4.10 -21.27
C ASP A 147 -0.32 -3.86 -21.81
N LEU A 148 0.63 -3.52 -20.94
CA LEU A 148 2.01 -3.29 -21.35
C LEU A 148 2.65 -4.56 -21.90
N HIS A 149 2.40 -5.71 -21.29
CA HIS A 149 2.95 -6.98 -21.74
C HIS A 149 2.34 -7.43 -23.10
N ILE A 150 1.05 -7.18 -23.32
CA ILE A 150 0.39 -7.50 -24.58
C ILE A 150 0.96 -6.67 -25.74
N HIS A 151 1.19 -5.37 -25.50
CA HIS A 151 1.65 -4.45 -26.54
C HIS A 151 3.13 -4.58 -26.91
N GLN A 152 3.86 -5.49 -26.26
CA GLN A 152 5.27 -5.74 -26.54
C GLN A 152 5.52 -6.93 -27.49
N VAL A 153 4.50 -7.58 -27.91
CA VAL A 153 4.63 -8.74 -28.79
C VAL A 153 4.65 -8.32 -30.27
#